data_01062335ba23d4c1fedb5dd7e4e0ce2c
#
_entry.id   01062335ba23d4c1fedb5dd7e4e0ce2c
#
_cell.length_a   1.000
_cell.length_b   1.000
_cell.length_c   1.000
_cell.angle_alpha   90.00
_cell.angle_beta   90.00
_cell.angle_gamma   90.00
#
_symmetry.space_group_name_H-M   'P 1'
#
loop_
_entity.id
_entity.type
_entity.pdbx_description
1 polymer ?
#
loop_
_entity_poly.entity_id
_entity_poly.type
_entity_poly.pdbx_seq_one_letter_code
_entity_poly.pdbx_strand_id
1 'polypeptide(L)'
;MAMRRDEGVQDELIAVWSEIPRSPGHAFYDKLQKLLREAGFDAFVEDLCKSYYAAKMGAPSLPPGRYFRMHMVGYFEGIDSERGIVWRCADSFSLRDFLRLSSREKVPDHSWLSKTRSRLPHEAHEKVFDWVLKLVAERGLVKGERIGVDGSTMEANAALRTIVRRDNGETYRQMLTRMAKESGVETPSAEDLARLDRKRKGKKLSNEDWASPIDPDAKIARMKDGTTHLAYKPEHAVDLDTSAIVAAPIHKADQGDVASLPDTLKAAAANLEKMARY
;
A
#
# COMPACT_ATOMS: atom_id res chain seq x y z
N MET A 1 -30.21 15.73 37.57
CA MET A 1 -29.85 14.32 37.29
C MET A 1 -28.79 13.93 38.32
N ALA A 2 -28.95 12.80 39.00
CA ALA A 2 -27.97 12.33 39.99
C ALA A 2 -26.80 11.65 39.21
N MET A 3 -25.56 11.86 39.65
CA MET A 3 -24.38 11.23 39.11
C MET A 3 -24.40 9.74 39.45
N ARG A 4 -24.41 8.87 38.44
CA ARG A 4 -24.33 7.43 38.59
C ARG A 4 -22.87 7.03 38.88
N ARG A 5 -22.66 6.16 39.85
CA ARG A 5 -21.33 5.58 40.12
C ARG A 5 -21.08 4.41 39.14
N ASP A 6 -19.85 4.27 38.71
CA ASP A 6 -19.41 3.11 37.97
C ASP A 6 -19.14 1.97 38.97
N GLU A 7 -19.97 0.92 38.91
CA GLU A 7 -19.90 -0.22 39.85
C GLU A 7 -19.08 -1.39 39.30
N GLY A 8 -18.42 -1.19 38.16
CA GLY A 8 -17.73 -2.26 37.46
C GLY A 8 -18.69 -3.20 36.73
N VAL A 9 -18.21 -3.87 35.70
CA VAL A 9 -19.01 -4.81 34.91
C VAL A 9 -18.66 -6.21 35.35
N GLN A 10 -19.64 -6.99 35.76
CA GLN A 10 -19.52 -8.43 35.92
C GLN A 10 -19.83 -9.04 34.53
N ASP A 11 -18.85 -9.70 33.94
CA ASP A 11 -19.01 -10.37 32.66
C ASP A 11 -20.00 -11.52 32.77
N GLU A 12 -20.92 -11.60 31.80
CA GLU A 12 -21.83 -12.72 31.68
C GLU A 12 -21.06 -13.96 31.19
N LEU A 13 -21.37 -15.14 31.76
CA LEU A 13 -20.75 -16.40 31.41
C LEU A 13 -20.99 -16.82 29.96
N ILE A 14 -22.11 -16.39 29.36
CA ILE A 14 -22.50 -16.65 27.98
C ILE A 14 -23.26 -15.43 27.43
N ALA A 15 -22.69 -14.77 26.42
CA ALA A 15 -23.38 -13.74 25.65
C ALA A 15 -23.65 -14.26 24.23
N VAL A 16 -24.87 -14.16 23.76
CA VAL A 16 -25.24 -14.46 22.37
C VAL A 16 -24.95 -13.22 21.53
N TRP A 17 -24.35 -13.41 20.35
CA TRP A 17 -23.96 -12.31 19.45
C TRP A 17 -25.08 -11.32 19.15
N SER A 18 -26.33 -11.80 19.07
CA SER A 18 -27.52 -10.99 18.87
C SER A 18 -27.90 -10.12 20.07
N GLU A 19 -27.43 -10.44 21.28
CA GLU A 19 -27.75 -9.75 22.52
C GLU A 19 -26.75 -8.64 22.84
N ILE A 20 -25.60 -8.62 22.15
CA ILE A 20 -24.60 -7.56 22.32
C ILE A 20 -25.17 -6.25 21.76
N PRO A 21 -25.26 -5.17 22.57
CA PRO A 21 -25.72 -3.88 22.08
C PRO A 21 -24.86 -3.40 20.93
N ARG A 22 -25.47 -3.12 19.78
CA ARG A 22 -24.79 -2.62 18.59
C ARG A 22 -25.35 -1.25 18.20
N SER A 23 -24.51 -0.46 17.54
CA SER A 23 -25.01 0.65 16.75
C SER A 23 -25.83 0.11 15.55
N PRO A 24 -26.69 0.94 14.93
CA PRO A 24 -27.48 0.54 13.75
C PRO A 24 -26.67 0.06 12.54
N GLY A 25 -25.35 -0.02 12.63
CA GLY A 25 -24.41 -0.30 11.56
C GLY A 25 -23.77 0.97 11.01
N HIS A 26 -22.81 0.81 10.12
CA HIS A 26 -22.15 1.91 9.46
C HIS A 26 -22.66 2.03 8.02
N ALA A 27 -23.51 3.01 7.76
CA ALA A 27 -24.23 3.15 6.48
C ALA A 27 -23.33 3.07 5.23
N PHE A 28 -22.10 3.57 5.31
CA PHE A 28 -21.12 3.48 4.22
C PHE A 28 -20.68 2.03 3.98
N TYR A 29 -20.25 1.31 5.04
CA TYR A 29 -19.76 -0.07 4.88
C TYR A 29 -20.88 -1.04 4.54
N ASP A 30 -22.09 -0.81 5.02
CA ASP A 30 -23.27 -1.61 4.64
C ASP A 30 -23.58 -1.45 3.15
N LYS A 31 -23.54 -0.21 2.64
CA LYS A 31 -23.73 0.07 1.22
C LYS A 31 -22.60 -0.51 0.37
N LEU A 32 -21.37 -0.34 0.79
CA LEU A 32 -20.19 -0.91 0.10
C LEU A 32 -20.26 -2.43 0.05
N GLN A 33 -20.59 -3.09 1.19
CA GLN A 33 -20.76 -4.54 1.25
C GLN A 33 -21.85 -5.04 0.31
N LYS A 34 -22.95 -4.30 0.23
CA LYS A 34 -24.04 -4.61 -0.71
C LYS A 34 -23.57 -4.54 -2.16
N LEU A 35 -22.87 -3.46 -2.54
CA LEU A 35 -22.31 -3.27 -3.88
C LEU A 35 -21.31 -4.38 -4.25
N LEU A 36 -20.37 -4.70 -3.36
CA LEU A 36 -19.39 -5.77 -3.58
C LEU A 36 -20.05 -7.14 -3.75
N ARG A 37 -21.09 -7.43 -2.96
CA ARG A 37 -21.83 -8.69 -3.05
C ARG A 37 -22.61 -8.79 -4.37
N GLU A 38 -23.35 -7.75 -4.74
CA GLU A 38 -24.15 -7.71 -5.97
C GLU A 38 -23.29 -7.82 -7.22
N ALA A 39 -22.09 -7.25 -7.19
CA ALA A 39 -21.13 -7.34 -8.27
C ALA A 39 -20.27 -8.61 -8.26
N GLY A 40 -20.45 -9.53 -7.31
CA GLY A 40 -19.74 -10.81 -7.26
C GLY A 40 -18.26 -10.71 -6.88
N PHE A 41 -17.88 -9.70 -6.09
CA PHE A 41 -16.47 -9.42 -5.75
C PHE A 41 -15.72 -10.61 -5.18
N ASP A 42 -16.31 -11.34 -4.22
CA ASP A 42 -15.63 -12.45 -3.56
C ASP A 42 -15.28 -13.57 -4.57
N ALA A 43 -16.23 -13.95 -5.42
CA ALA A 43 -16.00 -14.97 -6.44
C ALA A 43 -14.92 -14.53 -7.45
N PHE A 44 -14.95 -13.25 -7.85
CA PHE A 44 -13.92 -12.69 -8.74
C PHE A 44 -12.53 -12.76 -8.14
N VAL A 45 -12.32 -12.28 -6.91
CA VAL A 45 -10.98 -12.27 -6.31
C VAL A 45 -10.50 -13.66 -5.89
N GLU A 46 -11.41 -14.58 -5.56
CA GLU A 46 -11.07 -15.99 -5.29
C GLU A 46 -10.56 -16.68 -6.55
N ASP A 47 -11.25 -16.51 -7.67
CA ASP A 47 -10.80 -17.08 -8.95
C ASP A 47 -9.50 -16.46 -9.42
N LEU A 48 -9.39 -15.13 -9.35
CA LEU A 48 -8.17 -14.38 -9.69
C LEU A 48 -6.96 -14.86 -8.88
N CYS A 49 -7.14 -15.08 -7.58
CA CYS A 49 -6.04 -15.41 -6.69
C CYS A 49 -5.74 -16.91 -6.57
N LYS A 50 -6.58 -17.77 -7.13
CA LYS A 50 -6.52 -19.23 -6.97
C LYS A 50 -5.14 -19.83 -7.26
N SER A 51 -4.45 -19.34 -8.28
CA SER A 51 -3.12 -19.83 -8.68
C SER A 51 -2.01 -19.49 -7.66
N TYR A 52 -2.23 -18.52 -6.80
CA TYR A 52 -1.28 -18.08 -5.79
C TYR A 52 -1.45 -18.77 -4.44
N TYR A 53 -2.41 -19.69 -4.33
CA TYR A 53 -2.70 -20.46 -3.12
C TYR A 53 -2.53 -21.96 -3.39
N ALA A 54 -2.10 -22.70 -2.37
CA ALA A 54 -1.98 -24.15 -2.47
C ALA A 54 -3.37 -24.81 -2.62
N ALA A 55 -3.47 -25.76 -3.55
CA ALA A 55 -4.77 -26.37 -3.91
C ALA A 55 -5.37 -27.24 -2.79
N LYS A 56 -4.57 -27.92 -1.96
CA LYS A 56 -5.05 -28.95 -1.01
C LYS A 56 -4.34 -29.00 0.33
N MET A 57 -3.16 -28.43 0.52
CA MET A 57 -2.33 -28.63 1.71
C MET A 57 -1.84 -27.30 2.29
N GLY A 58 -1.80 -27.17 3.59
CA GLY A 58 -1.29 -26.00 4.30
C GLY A 58 -2.25 -25.46 5.36
N ALA A 59 -1.75 -24.58 6.22
CA ALA A 59 -2.59 -23.85 7.18
C ALA A 59 -3.59 -22.94 6.45
N PRO A 60 -4.81 -22.75 6.98
CA PRO A 60 -5.77 -21.80 6.42
C PRO A 60 -5.12 -20.42 6.24
N SER A 61 -5.25 -19.86 5.06
CA SER A 61 -4.73 -18.53 4.73
C SER A 61 -5.81 -17.48 4.81
N LEU A 62 -5.41 -16.19 4.78
CA LEU A 62 -6.36 -15.09 4.68
C LEU A 62 -7.12 -15.17 3.33
N PRO A 63 -8.48 -15.24 3.33
CA PRO A 63 -9.25 -15.20 2.10
C PRO A 63 -8.99 -13.91 1.31
N PRO A 64 -8.82 -13.98 -0.04
CA PRO A 64 -8.55 -12.79 -0.87
C PRO A 64 -9.57 -11.66 -0.68
N GLY A 65 -10.85 -11.97 -0.66
CA GLY A 65 -11.91 -10.98 -0.45
C GLY A 65 -11.80 -10.24 0.88
N ARG A 66 -11.33 -10.93 1.93
CA ARG A 66 -11.08 -10.31 3.24
C ARG A 66 -9.82 -9.45 3.23
N TYR A 67 -8.76 -9.91 2.57
CA TYR A 67 -7.54 -9.13 2.37
C TYR A 67 -7.83 -7.77 1.74
N PHE A 68 -8.53 -7.75 0.61
CA PHE A 68 -8.87 -6.50 -0.07
C PHE A 68 -9.80 -5.61 0.77
N ARG A 69 -10.78 -6.18 1.49
CA ARG A 69 -11.65 -5.39 2.40
C ARG A 69 -10.86 -4.73 3.52
N MET A 70 -9.88 -5.40 4.11
CA MET A 70 -9.04 -4.80 5.14
C MET A 70 -8.25 -3.61 4.59
N HIS A 71 -7.71 -3.71 3.36
CA HIS A 71 -7.06 -2.57 2.70
C HIS A 71 -8.03 -1.45 2.32
N MET A 72 -9.27 -1.77 1.93
CA MET A 72 -10.32 -0.76 1.74
C MET A 72 -10.60 0.01 3.04
N VAL A 73 -10.66 -0.68 4.19
CA VAL A 73 -10.80 -0.01 5.50
C VAL A 73 -9.62 0.92 5.77
N GLY A 74 -8.39 0.45 5.55
CA GLY A 74 -7.20 1.28 5.69
C GLY A 74 -7.28 2.55 4.85
N TYR A 75 -7.65 2.42 3.59
CA TYR A 75 -7.78 3.54 2.66
C TYR A 75 -8.89 4.52 3.09
N PHE A 76 -10.10 4.03 3.34
CA PHE A 76 -11.24 4.90 3.65
C PHE A 76 -11.14 5.59 5.01
N GLU A 77 -10.42 5.00 5.96
CA GLU A 77 -10.22 5.59 7.29
C GLU A 77 -8.84 6.26 7.46
N GLY A 78 -8.03 6.34 6.40
CA GLY A 78 -6.72 6.99 6.42
C GLY A 78 -5.72 6.32 7.36
N ILE A 79 -5.71 4.97 7.40
CA ILE A 79 -4.85 4.20 8.30
C ILE A 79 -3.63 3.68 7.53
N ASP A 80 -2.45 4.17 7.84
CA ASP A 80 -1.20 3.91 7.12
C ASP A 80 -0.51 2.59 7.50
N SER A 81 -0.95 1.90 8.56
CA SER A 81 -0.28 0.68 9.02
C SER A 81 -1.19 -0.53 9.07
N GLU A 82 -0.68 -1.69 8.68
CA GLU A 82 -1.41 -2.97 8.78
C GLU A 82 -1.84 -3.29 10.22
N ARG A 83 -1.04 -2.90 11.23
CA ARG A 83 -1.40 -3.05 12.64
C ARG A 83 -2.57 -2.16 13.02
N GLY A 84 -2.57 -0.91 12.53
CA GLY A 84 -3.68 0.02 12.71
C GLY A 84 -4.98 -0.49 12.09
N ILE A 85 -4.90 -1.05 10.87
CA ILE A 85 -6.06 -1.67 10.18
C ILE A 85 -6.62 -2.81 11.02
N VAL A 86 -5.77 -3.73 11.51
CA VAL A 86 -6.20 -4.86 12.34
C VAL A 86 -6.86 -4.39 13.63
N TRP A 87 -6.22 -3.46 14.33
CA TRP A 87 -6.76 -2.88 15.57
C TRP A 87 -8.12 -2.23 15.32
N ARG A 88 -8.23 -1.40 14.30
CA ARG A 88 -9.49 -0.72 13.94
C ARG A 88 -10.61 -1.70 13.58
N CYS A 89 -10.30 -2.75 12.84
CA CYS A 89 -11.25 -3.81 12.50
C CYS A 89 -11.69 -4.62 13.73
N ALA A 90 -10.80 -4.79 14.71
CA ALA A 90 -11.11 -5.54 15.94
C ALA A 90 -12.05 -4.76 16.84
N ASP A 91 -11.92 -3.43 16.88
CA ASP A 91 -12.66 -2.51 17.75
C ASP A 91 -14.05 -2.11 17.20
N SER A 92 -14.46 -2.64 16.03
CA SER A 92 -15.72 -2.25 15.40
C SER A 92 -16.54 -3.45 14.95
N PHE A 93 -17.74 -3.58 15.49
CA PHE A 93 -18.71 -4.60 15.02
C PHE A 93 -19.08 -4.41 13.54
N SER A 94 -19.28 -3.17 13.08
CA SER A 94 -19.61 -2.89 11.68
C SER A 94 -18.50 -3.30 10.73
N LEU A 95 -17.22 -3.11 11.11
CA LEU A 95 -16.09 -3.55 10.31
C LEU A 95 -15.92 -5.07 10.34
N ARG A 96 -16.19 -5.71 11.48
CA ARG A 96 -16.21 -7.18 11.56
C ARG A 96 -17.26 -7.77 10.63
N ASP A 97 -18.45 -7.17 10.56
CA ASP A 97 -19.53 -7.57 9.64
C ASP A 97 -19.12 -7.32 8.18
N PHE A 98 -18.48 -6.18 7.88
CA PHE A 98 -17.93 -5.88 6.55
C PHE A 98 -16.85 -6.89 6.12
N LEU A 99 -16.01 -7.37 7.05
CA LEU A 99 -15.04 -8.43 6.83
C LEU A 99 -15.65 -9.83 6.78
N ARG A 100 -16.95 -9.97 7.01
CA ARG A 100 -17.68 -11.25 7.07
C ARG A 100 -17.07 -12.20 8.10
N LEU A 101 -16.73 -11.67 9.28
CA LEU A 101 -16.25 -12.45 10.41
C LEU A 101 -17.43 -12.98 11.22
N SER A 102 -17.40 -14.26 11.58
CA SER A 102 -18.33 -14.81 12.55
C SER A 102 -18.08 -14.21 13.94
N SER A 103 -19.05 -14.35 14.85
CA SER A 103 -18.98 -13.82 16.21
C SER A 103 -17.74 -14.26 16.98
N ARG A 104 -17.30 -15.49 16.79
CA ARG A 104 -16.14 -16.10 17.48
C ARG A 104 -14.84 -16.01 16.70
N GLU A 105 -14.89 -15.55 15.45
CA GLU A 105 -13.71 -15.47 14.60
C GLU A 105 -12.87 -14.25 14.96
N LYS A 106 -11.57 -14.44 15.14
CA LYS A 106 -10.63 -13.34 15.37
C LYS A 106 -10.39 -12.56 14.08
N VAL A 107 -10.19 -11.25 14.21
CA VAL A 107 -9.68 -10.45 13.09
C VAL A 107 -8.30 -10.98 12.70
N PRO A 108 -8.02 -11.16 11.40
CA PRO A 108 -6.70 -11.59 10.93
C PRO A 108 -5.59 -10.65 11.42
N ASP A 109 -4.49 -11.21 11.88
CA ASP A 109 -3.33 -10.45 12.34
C ASP A 109 -2.62 -9.74 11.18
N HIS A 110 -1.91 -8.65 11.47
CA HIS A 110 -1.17 -7.85 10.48
C HIS A 110 -0.15 -8.67 9.68
N SER A 111 0.44 -9.71 10.31
CA SER A 111 1.36 -10.60 9.60
C SER A 111 0.71 -11.38 8.46
N TRP A 112 -0.60 -11.65 8.55
CA TRP A 112 -1.37 -12.25 7.46
C TRP A 112 -1.56 -11.29 6.29
N LEU A 113 -1.79 -10.00 6.56
CA LEU A 113 -1.85 -8.97 5.52
C LEU A 113 -0.52 -8.90 4.78
N SER A 114 0.59 -8.76 5.52
CA SER A 114 1.93 -8.71 4.97
C SER A 114 2.29 -9.95 4.13
N LYS A 115 2.01 -11.15 4.65
CA LYS A 115 2.25 -12.42 3.94
C LYS A 115 1.39 -12.54 2.68
N THR A 116 0.14 -12.06 2.71
CA THR A 116 -0.75 -12.10 1.56
C THR A 116 -0.29 -11.11 0.50
N ARG A 117 0.11 -9.90 0.89
CA ARG A 117 0.69 -8.91 -0.02
C ARG A 117 1.94 -9.44 -0.73
N SER A 118 2.85 -10.10 0.00
CA SER A 118 4.05 -10.70 -0.61
C SER A 118 3.74 -11.89 -1.52
N ARG A 119 2.59 -12.53 -1.36
CA ARG A 119 2.13 -13.66 -2.19
C ARG A 119 1.48 -13.21 -3.48
N LEU A 120 0.68 -12.14 -3.42
CA LEU A 120 -0.06 -11.62 -4.56
C LEU A 120 0.84 -10.67 -5.37
N PRO A 121 1.10 -10.94 -6.65
CA PRO A 121 1.87 -10.05 -7.49
C PRO A 121 1.11 -8.76 -7.81
N HIS A 122 1.82 -7.77 -8.34
CA HIS A 122 1.25 -6.48 -8.71
C HIS A 122 0.08 -6.61 -9.68
N GLU A 123 0.21 -7.50 -10.66
CA GLU A 123 -0.82 -7.76 -11.68
C GLU A 123 -2.16 -8.23 -11.09
N ALA A 124 -2.14 -8.89 -9.93
CA ALA A 124 -3.38 -9.24 -9.23
C ALA A 124 -4.10 -8.01 -8.69
N HIS A 125 -3.34 -7.03 -8.19
CA HIS A 125 -3.89 -5.75 -7.70
C HIS A 125 -4.39 -4.89 -8.87
N GLU A 126 -3.67 -4.85 -10.00
CA GLU A 126 -4.13 -4.17 -11.22
C GLU A 126 -5.46 -4.73 -11.73
N LYS A 127 -5.62 -6.05 -11.75
CA LYS A 127 -6.90 -6.67 -12.15
C LYS A 127 -8.05 -6.34 -11.20
N VAL A 128 -7.78 -6.18 -9.91
CA VAL A 128 -8.80 -5.70 -8.96
C VAL A 128 -9.12 -4.24 -9.22
N PHE A 129 -8.12 -3.40 -9.55
CA PHE A 129 -8.34 -2.02 -9.95
C PHE A 129 -9.21 -1.94 -11.23
N ASP A 130 -8.87 -2.71 -12.27
CA ASP A 130 -9.64 -2.79 -13.52
C ASP A 130 -11.10 -3.21 -13.24
N TRP A 131 -11.29 -4.18 -12.35
CA TRP A 131 -12.64 -4.64 -11.97
C TRP A 131 -13.45 -3.54 -11.26
N VAL A 132 -12.82 -2.79 -10.34
CA VAL A 132 -13.46 -1.65 -9.67
C VAL A 132 -13.78 -0.55 -10.66
N LEU A 133 -12.84 -0.22 -11.55
CA LEU A 133 -13.04 0.81 -12.57
C LEU A 133 -14.19 0.45 -13.51
N LYS A 134 -14.30 -0.81 -13.93
CA LYS A 134 -15.43 -1.32 -14.69
C LYS A 134 -16.75 -1.09 -13.95
N LEU A 135 -16.81 -1.45 -12.67
CA LEU A 135 -18.00 -1.27 -11.84
C LEU A 135 -18.43 0.21 -11.71
N VAL A 136 -17.45 1.11 -11.67
CA VAL A 136 -17.67 2.57 -11.66
C VAL A 136 -18.16 3.05 -13.03
N ALA A 137 -17.59 2.55 -14.12
CA ALA A 137 -17.98 2.88 -15.49
C ALA A 137 -19.41 2.41 -15.81
N GLU A 138 -19.80 1.18 -15.44
CA GLU A 138 -21.16 0.64 -15.59
C GLU A 138 -22.24 1.49 -14.90
N ARG A 139 -21.83 2.32 -13.92
CA ARG A 139 -22.71 3.26 -13.23
C ARG A 139 -22.69 4.69 -13.83
N GLY A 140 -22.03 4.89 -14.97
CA GLY A 140 -21.89 6.20 -15.63
C GLY A 140 -20.99 7.17 -14.87
N LEU A 141 -20.12 6.67 -13.99
CA LEU A 141 -19.21 7.50 -13.18
C LEU A 141 -17.79 7.58 -13.78
N VAL A 142 -17.64 7.26 -15.06
CA VAL A 142 -16.43 7.52 -15.87
C VAL A 142 -16.88 8.17 -17.18
N LYS A 143 -16.46 9.40 -17.43
CA LYS A 143 -16.76 10.15 -18.66
C LYS A 143 -15.61 10.16 -19.63
N GLY A 144 -14.38 10.33 -19.12
CA GLY A 144 -13.16 10.30 -19.89
C GLY A 144 -12.92 11.50 -20.82
N GLU A 145 -13.74 12.58 -20.69
CA GLU A 145 -13.62 13.75 -21.54
C GLU A 145 -12.43 14.65 -21.17
N ARG A 146 -12.16 14.76 -19.87
CA ARG A 146 -11.07 15.59 -19.32
C ARG A 146 -10.28 14.80 -18.30
N ILE A 147 -9.01 14.54 -18.62
CA ILE A 147 -8.11 13.79 -17.74
C ILE A 147 -7.07 14.71 -17.14
N GLY A 148 -7.03 14.77 -15.82
CA GLY A 148 -5.95 15.39 -15.07
C GLY A 148 -4.92 14.33 -14.67
N VAL A 149 -3.63 14.67 -14.76
CA VAL A 149 -2.54 13.78 -14.30
C VAL A 149 -1.74 14.52 -13.24
N ASP A 150 -1.53 13.86 -12.10
CA ASP A 150 -0.66 14.36 -11.04
C ASP A 150 0.24 13.21 -10.53
N GLY A 151 1.49 13.57 -10.26
CA GLY A 151 2.50 12.67 -9.72
C GLY A 151 2.87 13.01 -8.29
N SER A 152 3.06 11.97 -7.49
CA SER A 152 3.62 12.11 -6.15
C SER A 152 4.88 11.27 -6.01
N THR A 153 5.62 11.46 -4.91
CA THR A 153 6.78 10.63 -4.59
C THR A 153 6.42 9.76 -3.40
N MET A 154 6.60 8.45 -3.55
CA MET A 154 6.32 7.45 -2.52
C MET A 154 7.64 6.84 -2.05
N GLU A 155 7.92 6.93 -0.76
CA GLU A 155 9.11 6.32 -0.17
C GLU A 155 9.06 4.79 -0.28
N ALA A 156 10.17 4.20 -0.72
CA ALA A 156 10.31 2.75 -0.78
C ALA A 156 10.59 2.17 0.61
N ASN A 157 10.14 0.95 0.85
CA ASN A 157 10.45 0.24 2.09
C ASN A 157 11.89 -0.31 2.08
N ALA A 158 12.86 0.57 1.81
CA ALA A 158 14.28 0.27 1.74
C ALA A 158 15.10 1.46 2.27
N ALA A 159 16.01 1.19 3.20
CA ALA A 159 16.78 2.27 3.81
C ALA A 159 17.92 2.72 2.91
N LEU A 160 18.08 4.03 2.72
CA LEU A 160 19.18 4.62 1.92
C LEU A 160 20.57 4.18 2.40
N ARG A 161 20.74 3.90 3.69
CA ARG A 161 22.00 3.40 4.27
C ARG A 161 22.42 2.00 3.80
N THR A 162 21.52 1.25 3.16
CA THR A 162 21.76 -0.12 2.69
C THR A 162 22.16 -0.21 1.23
N ILE A 163 22.26 0.94 0.53
CA ILE A 163 22.67 0.99 -0.88
C ILE A 163 24.09 0.45 -1.06
N VAL A 164 24.30 -0.16 -2.21
CA VAL A 164 25.59 -0.67 -2.63
C VAL A 164 25.99 -0.09 -3.98
N ARG A 165 27.29 0.02 -4.21
CA ARG A 165 27.79 0.41 -5.51
C ARG A 165 27.51 -0.69 -6.55
N ARG A 166 27.17 -0.26 -7.76
CA ARG A 166 26.85 -1.18 -8.88
C ARG A 166 28.10 -1.83 -9.46
N ASP A 167 29.25 -1.14 -9.36
CA ASP A 167 30.52 -1.59 -9.97
C ASP A 167 31.22 -2.67 -9.14
N ASN A 168 31.19 -2.59 -7.81
CA ASN A 168 31.98 -3.46 -6.93
C ASN A 168 31.23 -4.01 -5.72
N GLY A 169 29.94 -3.67 -5.54
CA GLY A 169 29.11 -4.13 -4.42
C GLY A 169 29.47 -3.49 -3.07
N GLU A 170 30.34 -2.49 -3.04
CA GLU A 170 30.75 -1.80 -1.82
C GLU A 170 29.57 -1.05 -1.20
N THR A 171 29.29 -1.28 0.08
CA THR A 171 28.26 -0.51 0.81
C THR A 171 28.73 0.93 1.05
N TYR A 172 27.80 1.85 1.25
CA TYR A 172 28.11 3.24 1.56
C TYR A 172 29.04 3.38 2.78
N ARG A 173 28.82 2.56 3.81
CA ARG A 173 29.67 2.53 5.00
C ARG A 173 31.09 2.03 4.69
N GLN A 174 31.25 0.99 3.88
CA GLN A 174 32.55 0.46 3.47
C GLN A 174 33.32 1.49 2.65
N MET A 175 32.66 2.20 1.74
CA MET A 175 33.24 3.31 0.97
C MET A 175 33.79 4.39 1.91
N LEU A 176 32.98 4.83 2.88
CA LEU A 176 33.47 5.85 3.85
C LEU A 176 34.64 5.33 4.69
N THR A 177 34.59 4.05 5.09
CA THR A 177 35.68 3.43 5.85
C THR A 177 36.99 3.40 5.03
N ARG A 178 36.90 3.03 3.74
CA ARG A 178 38.05 3.06 2.83
C ARG A 178 38.64 4.48 2.70
N MET A 179 37.77 5.47 2.44
CA MET A 179 38.16 6.87 2.33
C MET A 179 38.82 7.42 3.62
N ALA A 180 38.32 7.01 4.80
CA ALA A 180 38.89 7.39 6.08
C ALA A 180 40.29 6.81 6.26
N LYS A 181 40.51 5.54 5.91
CA LYS A 181 41.83 4.89 5.93
C LYS A 181 42.78 5.54 4.97
N GLU A 182 42.39 5.88 3.76
CA GLU A 182 43.20 6.63 2.78
C GLU A 182 43.56 8.03 3.31
N SER A 183 42.75 8.60 4.21
CA SER A 183 43.02 9.87 4.88
C SER A 183 43.87 9.75 6.16
N GLY A 184 44.37 8.54 6.46
CA GLY A 184 45.26 8.29 7.61
C GLY A 184 44.58 7.86 8.91
N VAL A 185 43.27 7.56 8.88
CA VAL A 185 42.54 7.03 10.05
C VAL A 185 42.45 5.52 9.94
N GLU A 186 43.33 4.77 10.59
CA GLU A 186 43.40 3.31 10.46
C GLU A 186 42.15 2.58 10.94
N THR A 187 41.56 3.01 12.07
CA THR A 187 40.36 2.43 12.67
C THR A 187 39.28 3.49 12.88
N PRO A 188 38.56 3.89 11.82
CA PRO A 188 37.59 4.97 11.93
C PRO A 188 36.34 4.51 12.76
N SER A 189 36.00 5.31 13.77
CA SER A 189 34.78 5.18 14.53
C SER A 189 33.55 5.59 13.71
N ALA A 190 32.34 5.27 14.17
CA ALA A 190 31.11 5.75 13.54
C ALA A 190 31.03 7.28 13.49
N GLU A 191 31.58 7.96 14.51
CA GLU A 191 31.62 9.42 14.58
C GLU A 191 32.61 10.00 13.57
N ASP A 192 33.77 9.36 13.38
CA ASP A 192 34.75 9.76 12.37
C ASP A 192 34.20 9.65 10.96
N LEU A 193 33.50 8.55 10.67
CA LEU A 193 32.81 8.35 9.38
C LEU A 193 31.73 9.41 9.16
N ALA A 194 30.91 9.71 10.17
CA ALA A 194 29.89 10.76 10.08
C ALA A 194 30.51 12.14 9.88
N ARG A 195 31.63 12.43 10.54
CA ARG A 195 32.40 13.70 10.39
C ARG A 195 33.03 13.81 9.00
N LEU A 196 33.62 12.73 8.50
CA LEU A 196 34.19 12.66 7.16
C LEU A 196 33.10 12.90 6.12
N ASP A 197 31.98 12.16 6.25
CA ASP A 197 30.86 12.28 5.33
C ASP A 197 30.29 13.69 5.34
N ARG A 198 30.12 14.33 6.50
CA ARG A 198 29.63 15.71 6.60
C ARG A 198 30.53 16.72 5.88
N LYS A 199 31.84 16.53 5.95
CA LYS A 199 32.85 17.44 5.36
C LYS A 199 33.14 17.18 3.89
N ARG A 200 32.76 16.01 3.38
CA ARG A 200 33.03 15.59 2.01
C ARG A 200 32.34 16.50 1.01
N LYS A 201 33.11 17.03 0.05
CA LYS A 201 32.57 17.80 -1.08
C LYS A 201 32.11 16.88 -2.18
N GLY A 202 31.08 17.29 -2.95
CA GLY A 202 30.61 16.53 -4.12
C GLY A 202 29.81 15.29 -3.78
N LYS A 203 29.05 15.30 -2.71
CA LYS A 203 28.13 14.21 -2.32
C LYS A 203 26.99 14.06 -3.31
N LYS A 204 27.23 13.49 -4.45
CA LYS A 204 26.14 13.06 -5.35
C LYS A 204 25.96 11.56 -5.21
N LEU A 205 24.77 11.16 -4.79
CA LEU A 205 24.32 9.78 -4.90
C LEU A 205 23.61 9.66 -6.25
N SER A 206 24.28 9.05 -7.22
CA SER A 206 23.73 8.80 -8.55
C SER A 206 23.03 7.44 -8.59
N ASN A 207 21.90 7.34 -9.25
CA ASN A 207 21.24 6.07 -9.57
C ASN A 207 22.05 5.21 -10.55
N GLU A 208 23.01 5.78 -11.23
CA GLU A 208 23.96 5.05 -12.10
C GLU A 208 24.99 4.29 -11.26
N ASP A 209 25.46 4.89 -10.17
CA ASP A 209 26.52 4.33 -9.31
C ASP A 209 25.98 3.43 -8.20
N TRP A 210 24.76 3.69 -7.72
CA TRP A 210 24.21 3.08 -6.51
C TRP A 210 22.88 2.39 -6.79
N ALA A 211 22.63 1.29 -6.07
CA ALA A 211 21.36 0.59 -6.06
C ALA A 211 21.03 0.04 -4.66
N SER A 212 19.76 -0.17 -4.39
CA SER A 212 19.33 -0.94 -3.23
C SER A 212 19.39 -2.43 -3.54
N PRO A 213 20.06 -3.27 -2.74
CA PRO A 213 19.99 -4.71 -2.91
C PRO A 213 18.66 -5.30 -2.42
N ILE A 214 17.93 -4.56 -1.58
CA ILE A 214 16.65 -4.97 -0.99
C ILE A 214 15.51 -4.67 -1.96
N ASP A 215 15.58 -3.52 -2.64
CA ASP A 215 14.59 -3.04 -3.61
C ASP A 215 15.33 -2.43 -4.82
N PRO A 216 15.72 -3.25 -5.81
CA PRO A 216 16.55 -2.81 -6.95
C PRO A 216 15.85 -1.81 -7.87
N ASP A 217 14.51 -1.79 -7.87
CA ASP A 217 13.70 -0.92 -8.71
C ASP A 217 13.53 0.48 -8.12
N ALA A 218 13.61 0.61 -6.79
CA ALA A 218 13.58 1.90 -6.12
C ALA A 218 14.75 2.77 -6.53
N LYS A 219 14.50 4.07 -6.71
CA LYS A 219 15.50 5.06 -7.12
C LYS A 219 15.76 6.07 -6.02
N ILE A 220 17.00 6.51 -5.94
CA ILE A 220 17.38 7.62 -5.07
C ILE A 220 16.75 8.89 -5.61
N ALA A 221 15.87 9.48 -4.83
CA ALA A 221 15.16 10.71 -5.19
C ALA A 221 15.18 11.72 -4.04
N ARG A 222 15.15 12.99 -4.42
CA ARG A 222 14.99 14.08 -3.46
C ARG A 222 13.50 14.35 -3.26
N MET A 223 13.06 14.27 -2.02
CA MET A 223 11.67 14.53 -1.65
C MET A 223 11.36 16.03 -1.62
N LYS A 224 10.08 16.39 -1.60
CA LYS A 224 9.63 17.81 -1.55
C LYS A 224 10.12 18.55 -0.29
N ASP A 225 10.31 17.84 0.82
CA ASP A 225 10.86 18.37 2.07
C ASP A 225 12.40 18.57 2.04
N GLY A 226 13.04 18.21 0.93
CA GLY A 226 14.49 18.32 0.73
C GLY A 226 15.29 17.14 1.24
N THR A 227 14.68 16.13 1.85
CA THR A 227 15.33 14.87 2.23
C THR A 227 15.58 13.99 1.00
N THR A 228 16.44 12.98 1.16
CA THR A 228 16.77 12.04 0.08
C THR A 228 16.41 10.63 0.53
N HIS A 229 15.59 9.95 -0.26
CA HIS A 229 15.12 8.59 0.01
C HIS A 229 15.24 7.71 -1.22
N LEU A 230 15.14 6.40 -1.01
CA LEU A 230 14.79 5.46 -2.06
C LEU A 230 13.28 5.57 -2.28
N ALA A 231 12.84 5.77 -3.50
CA ALA A 231 11.46 6.11 -3.78
C ALA A 231 10.98 5.58 -5.13
N TYR A 232 9.65 5.64 -5.29
CA TYR A 232 8.89 5.47 -6.52
C TYR A 232 8.10 6.74 -6.83
N LYS A 233 7.65 6.86 -8.06
CA LYS A 233 6.79 7.94 -8.53
C LYS A 233 5.45 7.37 -9.01
N PRO A 234 4.45 7.23 -8.13
CA PRO A 234 3.09 6.96 -8.58
C PRO A 234 2.50 8.19 -9.25
N GLU A 235 1.86 7.99 -10.40
CA GLU A 235 1.07 8.99 -11.09
C GLU A 235 -0.39 8.55 -11.15
N HIS A 236 -1.31 9.48 -10.91
CA HIS A 236 -2.73 9.24 -11.01
C HIS A 236 -3.31 10.01 -12.19
N ALA A 237 -3.92 9.30 -13.13
CA ALA A 237 -4.77 9.90 -14.14
C ALA A 237 -6.22 9.87 -13.63
N VAL A 238 -6.83 11.03 -13.53
CA VAL A 238 -8.15 11.22 -12.91
C VAL A 238 -9.10 11.85 -13.92
N ASP A 239 -10.28 11.28 -14.06
CA ASP A 239 -11.40 11.91 -14.75
C ASP A 239 -11.86 13.12 -13.92
N LEU A 240 -11.65 14.33 -14.46
CA LEU A 240 -11.92 15.58 -13.75
C LEU A 240 -13.41 15.85 -13.54
N ASP A 241 -14.29 15.20 -14.30
CA ASP A 241 -15.74 15.37 -14.19
C ASP A 241 -16.35 14.50 -13.09
N THR A 242 -15.72 13.37 -12.78
CA THR A 242 -16.26 12.38 -11.83
C THR A 242 -15.34 12.10 -10.66
N SER A 243 -14.10 12.55 -10.72
CA SER A 243 -13.01 12.24 -9.77
C SER A 243 -12.63 10.75 -9.75
N ALA A 244 -13.01 9.98 -10.76
CA ALA A 244 -12.61 8.59 -10.88
C ALA A 244 -11.14 8.49 -11.31
N ILE A 245 -10.34 7.69 -10.61
CA ILE A 245 -8.97 7.36 -11.03
C ILE A 245 -9.08 6.34 -12.16
N VAL A 246 -8.63 6.71 -13.36
CA VAL A 246 -8.69 5.87 -14.55
C VAL A 246 -7.37 5.13 -14.83
N ALA A 247 -6.25 5.62 -14.29
CA ALA A 247 -4.98 4.89 -14.28
C ALA A 247 -4.11 5.32 -13.09
N ALA A 248 -3.28 4.41 -12.57
CA ALA A 248 -2.38 4.67 -11.46
C ALA A 248 -1.03 3.95 -11.66
N PRO A 249 -0.27 4.23 -12.74
CA PRO A 249 1.01 3.61 -12.97
C PRO A 249 2.05 4.08 -11.95
N ILE A 250 3.03 3.20 -11.68
CA ILE A 250 4.17 3.50 -10.82
C ILE A 250 5.42 3.61 -11.69
N HIS A 251 6.02 4.78 -11.70
CA HIS A 251 7.24 5.09 -12.43
C HIS A 251 8.48 5.09 -11.53
N LYS A 252 9.65 5.12 -12.12
CA LYS A 252 10.91 5.33 -11.40
C LYS A 252 10.94 6.76 -10.84
N ALA A 253 11.37 6.93 -9.59
CA ALA A 253 11.36 8.23 -8.93
C ALA A 253 12.34 9.26 -9.52
N ASP A 254 13.29 8.83 -10.35
CA ASP A 254 14.23 9.68 -11.07
C ASP A 254 13.71 10.16 -12.44
N GLN A 255 12.51 9.75 -12.85
CA GLN A 255 11.86 10.25 -14.06
C GLN A 255 11.12 11.57 -13.78
N GLY A 256 11.38 12.59 -14.61
CA GLY A 256 10.64 13.85 -14.58
C GLY A 256 9.21 13.68 -15.14
N ASP A 257 8.30 14.58 -14.77
CA ASP A 257 6.89 14.52 -15.16
C ASP A 257 6.69 14.46 -16.69
N VAL A 258 7.49 15.20 -17.44
CA VAL A 258 7.44 15.19 -18.92
C VAL A 258 7.79 13.81 -19.49
N ALA A 259 8.68 13.06 -18.83
CA ALA A 259 9.13 11.76 -19.30
C ALA A 259 8.14 10.62 -18.97
N SER A 260 7.41 10.73 -17.85
CA SER A 260 6.45 9.71 -17.40
C SER A 260 5.02 9.94 -17.93
N LEU A 261 4.63 11.21 -18.18
CA LEU A 261 3.30 11.59 -18.64
C LEU A 261 2.78 10.79 -19.86
N PRO A 262 3.57 10.55 -20.93
CA PRO A 262 3.08 9.78 -22.08
C PRO A 262 2.65 8.35 -21.72
N ASP A 263 3.37 7.68 -20.83
CA ASP A 263 3.03 6.32 -20.42
C ASP A 263 1.79 6.31 -19.52
N THR A 264 1.63 7.30 -18.66
CA THR A 264 0.42 7.48 -17.83
C THR A 264 -0.81 7.75 -18.67
N LEU A 265 -0.72 8.61 -19.67
CA LEU A 265 -1.83 8.91 -20.61
C LEU A 265 -2.17 7.67 -21.45
N LYS A 266 -1.18 6.89 -21.87
CA LYS A 266 -1.38 5.64 -22.60
C LYS A 266 -2.12 4.59 -21.77
N ALA A 267 -1.76 4.47 -20.49
CA ALA A 267 -2.45 3.59 -19.56
C ALA A 267 -3.90 4.05 -19.32
N ALA A 268 -4.12 5.36 -19.16
CA ALA A 268 -5.46 5.93 -19.02
C ALA A 268 -6.31 5.68 -20.27
N ALA A 269 -5.79 5.95 -21.47
CA ALA A 269 -6.48 5.72 -22.73
C ALA A 269 -6.86 4.23 -22.89
N ALA A 270 -5.93 3.32 -22.63
CA ALA A 270 -6.18 1.88 -22.72
C ALA A 270 -7.29 1.41 -21.75
N ASN A 271 -7.34 1.97 -20.54
CA ASN A 271 -8.39 1.67 -19.58
C ASN A 271 -9.74 2.27 -20.01
N LEU A 272 -9.78 3.50 -20.50
CA LEU A 272 -10.99 4.12 -21.00
C LEU A 272 -11.56 3.37 -22.20
N GLU A 273 -10.72 2.90 -23.14
CA GLU A 273 -11.14 2.05 -24.27
C GLU A 273 -11.74 0.72 -23.79
N LYS A 274 -11.18 0.10 -22.75
CA LYS A 274 -11.79 -1.09 -22.14
C LYS A 274 -13.19 -0.76 -21.56
N MET A 275 -13.31 0.38 -20.88
CA MET A 275 -14.57 0.78 -20.23
C MET A 275 -15.64 1.21 -21.23
N ALA A 276 -15.28 1.78 -22.37
CA ALA A 276 -16.22 2.18 -23.43
C ALA A 276 -16.97 1.00 -24.09
N ARG A 277 -16.53 -0.23 -23.80
CA ARG A 277 -17.19 -1.46 -24.30
C ARG A 277 -18.34 -1.95 -23.39
N TYR A 278 -18.55 -1.29 -22.27
CA TYR A 278 -19.59 -1.61 -21.27
C TYR A 278 -20.62 -0.51 -21.15
#